data_23ef5e8ff56691d714ff05cfef780162
#
_entry.id   23ef5e8ff56691d714ff05cfef780162
#
_cell.length_a   1.000
_cell.length_b   1.000
_cell.length_c   1.000
_cell.angle_alpha   90.00
_cell.angle_beta   90.00
_cell.angle_gamma   90.00
#
_symmetry.space_group_name_H-M   'P 1'
#
loop_
_entity.id
_entity.type
_entity.pdbx_description
1 polymer ?
#
loop_
_entity_poly.entity_id
_entity_poly.type
_entity_poly.pdbx_seq_one_letter_code
_entity_poly.pdbx_strand_id
1 'polypeptide(L)'
;QQDKNSLSGVYNYNPMLESLNDAQKALILGMQANLWCEYIPSRERIQYMIMPRMMALAELAWSDPSVKSWDGFKERLVKQFPRLNIMNVNYRMPDLEGFNNTNAFIGEGTVAITCLDPSVEIHYTTDGSIPTLESPQYNGPIKVTETTDFTFRSFRPNGKKGDIVKTRYVKSEYAPAADATPSKKGLQAVWHEFKGNKCADIDNAPVNGTYEISEVTIPKEVKGNIGLVVTGYFNAPEDGIYTFNLLSDDGSTLKINGELVVDNDGPHSPREVTGQKALAKGLHPIEVKYFDHNGGMLQLKVLTADGKELPVNADMFAY
;
A
#
# COMPACT_ATOMS: atom_id res chain seq x y z
N GLN A 1 19.79 0.71 3.18
CA GLN A 1 18.82 1.65 2.59
C GLN A 1 17.62 0.85 2.13
N GLN A 2 16.43 1.20 2.61
CA GLN A 2 15.20 0.55 2.21
C GLN A 2 14.82 0.99 0.79
N ASP A 3 14.24 0.07 0.03
CA ASP A 3 13.74 0.32 -1.32
C ASP A 3 12.35 0.99 -1.24
N LYS A 4 12.34 2.32 -1.09
CA LYS A 4 11.14 3.09 -0.75
C LYS A 4 10.39 3.67 -1.96
N ASN A 5 11.08 3.84 -3.10
CA ASN A 5 10.46 4.45 -4.28
C ASN A 5 9.96 3.36 -5.24
N SER A 6 8.66 3.26 -5.40
CA SER A 6 8.06 2.39 -6.41
C SER A 6 8.41 2.89 -7.82
N LEU A 7 8.36 2.00 -8.80
CA LEU A 7 8.56 2.37 -10.21
C LEU A 7 7.49 3.35 -10.68
N SER A 8 6.24 3.14 -10.28
CA SER A 8 5.12 4.04 -10.59
C SER A 8 5.29 5.40 -9.92
N GLY A 9 5.78 5.44 -8.67
CA GLY A 9 6.07 6.69 -7.97
C GLY A 9 7.11 7.54 -8.69
N VAL A 10 8.19 6.91 -9.20
CA VAL A 10 9.19 7.61 -10.03
C VAL A 10 8.58 8.12 -11.34
N TYR A 11 7.80 7.28 -12.03
CA TYR A 11 7.18 7.66 -13.31
C TYR A 11 6.13 8.78 -13.15
N ASN A 12 5.39 8.77 -12.05
CA ASN A 12 4.33 9.75 -11.78
C ASN A 12 4.82 11.03 -11.09
N TYR A 13 6.11 11.10 -10.76
CA TYR A 13 6.68 12.33 -10.21
C TYR A 13 6.44 13.51 -11.16
N ASN A 14 5.99 14.64 -10.61
CA ASN A 14 5.78 15.87 -11.37
C ASN A 14 6.75 16.95 -10.86
N PRO A 15 7.80 17.30 -11.63
CA PRO A 15 8.71 18.39 -11.26
C PRO A 15 8.07 19.77 -11.39
N MET A 16 7.00 19.90 -12.20
CA MET A 16 6.28 21.14 -12.43
C MET A 16 5.11 21.25 -11.45
N LEU A 17 5.39 21.63 -10.19
CA LEU A 17 4.36 21.77 -9.17
C LEU A 17 3.29 22.78 -9.60
N GLU A 18 2.02 22.48 -9.30
CA GLU A 18 0.88 23.36 -9.62
C GLU A 18 0.98 24.73 -8.95
N SER A 19 1.64 24.81 -7.79
CA SER A 19 1.87 26.05 -7.03
C SER A 19 2.85 27.02 -7.71
N LEU A 20 3.59 26.58 -8.74
CA LEU A 20 4.55 27.41 -9.45
C LEU A 20 3.88 28.19 -10.57
N ASN A 21 4.18 29.50 -10.69
CA ASN A 21 3.81 30.31 -11.84
C ASN A 21 4.74 30.03 -13.05
N ASP A 22 4.37 30.56 -14.23
CA ASP A 22 5.10 30.27 -15.46
C ASP A 22 6.56 30.74 -15.44
N ALA A 23 6.85 31.87 -14.81
CA ALA A 23 8.21 32.37 -14.67
C ALA A 23 9.06 31.42 -13.78
N GLN A 24 8.48 30.89 -12.71
CA GLN A 24 9.14 29.90 -11.86
C GLN A 24 9.33 28.55 -12.55
N LYS A 25 8.31 28.10 -13.30
CA LYS A 25 8.42 26.86 -14.11
C LYS A 25 9.53 26.95 -15.16
N ALA A 26 9.73 28.14 -15.79
CA ALA A 26 10.80 28.37 -16.75
C ALA A 26 12.22 28.27 -16.14
N LEU A 27 12.36 28.35 -14.83
CA LEU A 27 13.64 28.16 -14.14
C LEU A 27 13.98 26.68 -13.85
N ILE A 28 13.04 25.78 -14.06
CA ILE A 28 13.28 24.34 -13.90
C ILE A 28 13.99 23.83 -15.17
N LEU A 29 15.30 23.67 -15.11
CA LEU A 29 16.14 23.26 -16.23
C LEU A 29 16.18 21.74 -16.47
N GLY A 30 15.68 20.96 -15.54
CA GLY A 30 15.69 19.49 -15.63
C GLY A 30 15.48 18.83 -14.28
N MET A 31 15.80 17.55 -14.20
CA MET A 31 15.64 16.73 -12.99
C MET A 31 16.86 15.84 -12.78
N GLN A 32 17.02 15.40 -11.55
CA GLN A 32 18.05 14.43 -11.19
C GLN A 32 17.49 13.40 -10.20
N ALA A 33 18.13 12.24 -10.15
CA ALA A 33 17.94 11.27 -9.08
C ALA A 33 19.26 11.02 -8.39
N ASN A 34 19.23 10.93 -7.06
CA ASN A 34 20.40 10.66 -6.24
C ASN A 34 20.38 9.22 -5.73
N LEU A 35 21.51 8.55 -5.82
CA LEU A 35 21.75 7.27 -5.19
C LEU A 35 22.75 7.44 -4.04
N TRP A 36 22.25 7.41 -2.81
CA TRP A 36 23.06 7.51 -1.61
C TRP A 36 23.69 6.16 -1.29
N CYS A 37 24.99 6.09 -1.28
CA CYS A 37 25.74 4.83 -1.30
C CYS A 37 26.13 4.29 0.07
N GLU A 38 25.72 4.91 1.20
CA GLU A 38 26.10 4.49 2.56
C GLU A 38 25.78 3.02 2.86
N TYR A 39 24.72 2.49 2.23
CA TYR A 39 24.27 1.11 2.43
C TYR A 39 24.21 0.31 1.13
N ILE A 40 25.07 0.66 0.16
CA ILE A 40 25.13 -0.01 -1.14
C ILE A 40 26.50 -0.65 -1.31
N PRO A 41 26.68 -1.91 -0.89
CA PRO A 41 27.99 -2.55 -0.79
C PRO A 41 28.54 -3.09 -2.12
N SER A 42 27.72 -3.16 -3.18
CA SER A 42 28.14 -3.79 -4.43
C SER A 42 27.54 -3.15 -5.68
N ARG A 43 28.17 -3.43 -6.84
CA ARG A 43 27.67 -3.01 -8.15
C ARG A 43 26.28 -3.59 -8.45
N GLU A 44 26.06 -4.84 -8.08
CA GLU A 44 24.76 -5.52 -8.26
C GLU A 44 23.66 -4.79 -7.47
N ARG A 45 23.99 -4.31 -6.25
CA ARG A 45 23.05 -3.53 -5.46
C ARG A 45 22.77 -2.16 -6.08
N ILE A 46 23.79 -1.51 -6.67
CA ILE A 46 23.57 -0.27 -7.45
C ILE A 46 22.57 -0.54 -8.58
N GLN A 47 22.82 -1.55 -9.39
CA GLN A 47 21.96 -1.90 -10.52
C GLN A 47 20.53 -2.18 -10.07
N TYR A 48 20.35 -2.91 -8.96
CA TYR A 48 19.04 -3.19 -8.37
C TYR A 48 18.33 -1.91 -7.92
N MET A 49 19.02 -0.98 -7.33
CA MET A 49 18.41 0.26 -6.83
C MET A 49 18.01 1.22 -7.96
N ILE A 50 18.77 1.27 -9.04
CA ILE A 50 18.51 2.22 -10.14
C ILE A 50 17.66 1.66 -11.28
N MET A 51 17.73 0.36 -11.59
CA MET A 51 16.97 -0.23 -12.69
C MET A 51 15.74 -1.00 -12.18
N PRO A 52 14.57 -0.85 -12.80
CA PRO A 52 14.25 -0.07 -14.00
C PRO A 52 13.89 1.40 -13.76
N ARG A 53 13.96 1.91 -12.53
CA ARG A 53 13.57 3.30 -12.17
C ARG A 53 14.27 4.36 -13.01
N MET A 54 15.54 4.15 -13.38
CA MET A 54 16.27 5.05 -14.27
C MET A 54 15.59 5.18 -15.64
N MET A 55 14.93 4.12 -16.15
CA MET A 55 14.17 4.17 -17.38
C MET A 55 12.92 5.04 -17.24
N ALA A 56 12.23 4.94 -16.10
CA ALA A 56 11.08 5.80 -15.79
C ALA A 56 11.51 7.27 -15.69
N LEU A 57 12.61 7.54 -14.99
CA LEU A 57 13.16 8.89 -14.88
C LEU A 57 13.60 9.45 -16.25
N ALA A 58 14.24 8.63 -17.07
CA ALA A 58 14.65 9.03 -18.41
C ALA A 58 13.44 9.40 -19.28
N GLU A 59 12.38 8.60 -19.29
CA GLU A 59 11.17 8.91 -20.02
C GLU A 59 10.50 10.19 -19.50
N LEU A 60 10.44 10.36 -18.18
CA LEU A 60 9.91 11.56 -17.57
C LEU A 60 10.70 12.84 -17.95
N ALA A 61 12.03 12.73 -18.07
CA ALA A 61 12.91 13.85 -18.39
C ALA A 61 12.93 14.22 -19.90
N TRP A 62 12.69 13.25 -20.78
CA TRP A 62 12.85 13.42 -22.22
C TRP A 62 11.54 13.45 -23.01
N SER A 63 10.43 13.04 -22.41
CA SER A 63 9.13 13.00 -23.09
C SER A 63 8.29 14.23 -22.76
N ASP A 64 7.52 14.68 -23.73
CA ASP A 64 6.50 15.70 -23.48
C ASP A 64 5.47 15.20 -22.49
N PRO A 65 5.13 15.97 -21.44
CA PRO A 65 4.13 15.56 -20.45
C PRO A 65 2.75 15.18 -21.05
N SER A 66 2.39 15.75 -22.21
CA SER A 66 1.11 15.47 -22.88
C SER A 66 0.98 14.06 -23.45
N VAL A 67 2.13 13.39 -23.70
CA VAL A 67 2.16 12.00 -24.21
C VAL A 67 2.47 10.97 -23.12
N LYS A 68 2.56 11.41 -21.87
CA LYS A 68 2.86 10.56 -20.73
C LYS A 68 1.73 9.55 -20.50
N SER A 69 2.08 8.28 -20.47
CA SER A 69 1.14 7.17 -20.25
C SER A 69 1.84 6.06 -19.48
N TRP A 70 1.34 5.78 -18.26
CA TRP A 70 1.87 4.72 -17.44
C TRP A 70 1.74 3.34 -18.12
N ASP A 71 0.59 3.06 -18.73
CA ASP A 71 0.40 1.79 -19.45
C ASP A 71 1.30 1.69 -20.68
N GLY A 72 1.41 2.76 -21.44
CA GLY A 72 2.35 2.83 -22.57
C GLY A 72 3.82 2.68 -22.11
N PHE A 73 4.20 3.22 -20.95
CA PHE A 73 5.53 3.00 -20.37
C PHE A 73 5.73 1.53 -20.01
N LYS A 74 4.76 0.88 -19.33
CA LYS A 74 4.82 -0.54 -19.00
C LYS A 74 5.05 -1.41 -20.22
N GLU A 75 4.31 -1.16 -21.32
CA GLU A 75 4.47 -1.88 -22.58
C GLU A 75 5.88 -1.73 -23.19
N ARG A 76 6.47 -0.53 -23.12
CA ARG A 76 7.84 -0.30 -23.56
C ARG A 76 8.86 -0.97 -22.65
N LEU A 77 8.63 -0.91 -21.34
CA LEU A 77 9.52 -1.50 -20.34
C LEU A 77 9.61 -3.03 -20.47
N VAL A 78 8.50 -3.70 -20.74
CA VAL A 78 8.48 -5.16 -20.99
C VAL A 78 9.48 -5.55 -22.08
N LYS A 79 9.61 -4.74 -23.13
CA LYS A 79 10.58 -4.96 -24.22
C LYS A 79 12.04 -4.70 -23.82
N GLN A 80 12.29 -4.08 -22.67
CA GLN A 80 13.64 -3.83 -22.17
C GLN A 80 14.16 -4.97 -21.27
N PHE A 81 13.30 -5.74 -20.60
CA PHE A 81 13.75 -6.82 -19.73
C PHE A 81 14.66 -7.84 -20.43
N PRO A 82 14.36 -8.32 -21.66
CA PRO A 82 15.29 -9.20 -22.40
C PRO A 82 16.66 -8.55 -22.64
N ARG A 83 16.70 -7.24 -22.94
CA ARG A 83 17.97 -6.50 -23.13
C ARG A 83 18.76 -6.42 -21.82
N LEU A 84 18.09 -6.10 -20.70
CA LEU A 84 18.73 -6.07 -19.38
C LEU A 84 19.25 -7.46 -18.99
N ASN A 85 18.55 -8.52 -19.35
CA ASN A 85 18.98 -9.90 -19.11
C ASN A 85 20.24 -10.25 -19.94
N ILE A 86 20.27 -9.92 -21.23
CA ILE A 86 21.45 -10.11 -22.10
C ILE A 86 22.66 -9.32 -21.55
N MET A 87 22.46 -8.11 -21.08
CA MET A 87 23.50 -7.27 -20.48
C MET A 87 23.88 -7.70 -19.06
N ASN A 88 23.26 -8.74 -18.53
CA ASN A 88 23.41 -9.24 -17.17
C ASN A 88 23.24 -8.14 -16.09
N VAL A 89 22.32 -7.21 -16.32
CA VAL A 89 21.99 -6.17 -15.34
C VAL A 89 21.17 -6.76 -14.21
N ASN A 90 21.57 -6.47 -12.96
CA ASN A 90 20.82 -6.90 -11.78
C ASN A 90 19.70 -5.91 -11.46
N TYR A 91 18.73 -5.74 -12.38
CA TYR A 91 17.58 -4.86 -12.12
C TYR A 91 16.65 -5.43 -11.04
N ARG A 92 15.94 -4.55 -10.33
CA ARG A 92 14.83 -4.93 -9.44
C ARG A 92 13.70 -5.53 -10.28
N MET A 93 13.31 -6.74 -9.94
CA MET A 93 12.15 -7.35 -10.58
C MET A 93 10.90 -6.55 -10.28
N PRO A 94 9.97 -6.43 -11.24
CA PRO A 94 8.67 -5.83 -10.98
C PRO A 94 7.96 -6.56 -9.84
N ASP A 95 7.19 -5.79 -9.08
CA ASP A 95 6.38 -6.34 -8.00
C ASP A 95 5.32 -7.30 -8.57
N LEU A 96 4.93 -8.26 -7.76
CA LEU A 96 3.77 -9.08 -8.05
C LEU A 96 2.53 -8.27 -7.72
N GLU A 97 1.54 -8.29 -8.61
CA GLU A 97 0.30 -7.52 -8.53
C GLU A 97 -0.93 -8.43 -8.58
N GLY A 98 -2.11 -7.87 -8.31
CA GLY A 98 -3.40 -8.57 -8.40
C GLY A 98 -3.97 -9.06 -7.07
N PHE A 99 -3.40 -8.64 -5.94
CA PHE A 99 -3.84 -9.05 -4.60
C PHE A 99 -3.64 -7.94 -3.58
N ASN A 100 -4.34 -8.05 -2.46
CA ASN A 100 -4.12 -7.24 -1.26
C ASN A 100 -3.29 -8.03 -0.23
N ASN A 101 -2.81 -7.38 0.82
CA ASN A 101 -2.15 -8.07 1.92
C ASN A 101 -3.11 -9.09 2.59
N THR A 102 -4.38 -8.70 2.75
CA THR A 102 -5.46 -9.58 3.15
C THR A 102 -6.62 -9.45 2.17
N ASN A 103 -7.07 -10.57 1.60
CA ASN A 103 -8.18 -10.65 0.65
C ASN A 103 -9.34 -11.42 1.30
N ALA A 104 -10.53 -10.88 1.25
CA ALA A 104 -11.74 -11.57 1.69
C ALA A 104 -12.46 -12.21 0.50
N PHE A 105 -13.11 -13.35 0.72
CA PHE A 105 -13.97 -13.96 -0.29
C PHE A 105 -15.17 -14.67 0.34
N ILE A 106 -16.26 -14.75 -0.40
CA ILE A 106 -17.48 -15.46 -0.03
C ILE A 106 -17.60 -16.71 -0.90
N GLY A 107 -17.80 -17.86 -0.28
CA GLY A 107 -17.92 -19.14 -0.99
C GLY A 107 -16.59 -19.62 -1.59
N GLU A 108 -16.27 -19.21 -2.81
CA GLU A 108 -15.02 -19.53 -3.53
C GLU A 108 -14.28 -18.22 -3.85
N GLY A 109 -12.98 -18.19 -3.58
CA GLY A 109 -12.06 -17.11 -3.94
C GLY A 109 -11.14 -17.49 -5.09
N THR A 110 -10.55 -16.48 -5.72
CA THR A 110 -9.57 -16.67 -6.80
C THR A 110 -8.30 -15.88 -6.50
N VAL A 111 -7.17 -16.58 -6.47
CA VAL A 111 -5.82 -15.99 -6.35
C VAL A 111 -5.30 -15.73 -7.75
N ALA A 112 -5.31 -14.46 -8.18
CA ALA A 112 -4.85 -14.05 -9.51
C ALA A 112 -3.63 -13.14 -9.38
N ILE A 113 -2.44 -13.69 -9.66
CA ILE A 113 -1.16 -12.98 -9.51
C ILE A 113 -0.61 -12.65 -10.89
N THR A 114 -0.12 -11.44 -11.06
CA THR A 114 0.54 -10.98 -12.28
C THR A 114 1.91 -10.40 -11.98
N CYS A 115 2.78 -10.42 -12.97
CA CYS A 115 4.07 -9.74 -12.97
C CYS A 115 4.26 -9.03 -14.30
N LEU A 116 4.77 -7.80 -14.26
CA LEU A 116 5.04 -7.01 -15.47
C LEU A 116 6.12 -7.66 -16.36
N ASP A 117 7.09 -8.37 -15.78
CA ASP A 117 8.09 -9.13 -16.55
C ASP A 117 7.55 -10.53 -16.87
N PRO A 118 7.15 -10.83 -18.13
CA PRO A 118 6.57 -12.11 -18.49
C PRO A 118 7.61 -13.26 -18.53
N SER A 119 8.89 -12.96 -18.40
CA SER A 119 9.97 -13.96 -18.42
C SER A 119 10.22 -14.60 -17.05
N VAL A 120 9.60 -14.08 -15.98
CA VAL A 120 9.79 -14.65 -14.64
C VAL A 120 8.85 -15.81 -14.38
N GLU A 121 9.35 -16.81 -13.66
CA GLU A 121 8.54 -17.86 -13.07
C GLU A 121 8.09 -17.41 -11.68
N ILE A 122 6.82 -17.63 -11.34
CA ILE A 122 6.29 -17.35 -10.01
C ILE A 122 6.07 -18.68 -9.31
N HIS A 123 6.67 -18.86 -8.15
CA HIS A 123 6.49 -20.03 -7.30
C HIS A 123 5.83 -19.62 -5.98
N TYR A 124 5.11 -20.56 -5.36
CA TYR A 124 4.39 -20.30 -4.13
C TYR A 124 4.46 -21.44 -3.12
N THR A 125 4.16 -21.13 -1.87
CA THR A 125 3.91 -22.08 -0.78
C THR A 125 2.69 -21.65 0.02
N THR A 126 2.09 -22.61 0.74
CA THR A 126 0.94 -22.37 1.63
C THR A 126 1.21 -22.80 3.07
N ASP A 127 2.42 -23.25 3.36
CA ASP A 127 2.88 -23.71 4.67
C ASP A 127 3.78 -22.68 5.40
N GLY A 128 3.91 -21.49 4.83
CA GLY A 128 4.76 -20.38 5.35
C GLY A 128 6.24 -20.50 4.99
N SER A 129 6.67 -21.56 4.33
CA SER A 129 8.04 -21.69 3.83
C SER A 129 8.34 -20.67 2.72
N ILE A 130 9.64 -20.39 2.51
CA ILE A 130 10.08 -19.49 1.44
C ILE A 130 10.11 -20.27 0.13
N PRO A 131 9.39 -19.84 -0.93
CA PRO A 131 9.39 -20.52 -2.22
C PRO A 131 10.78 -20.62 -2.85
N THR A 132 11.03 -21.79 -3.44
CA THR A 132 12.21 -22.11 -4.26
C THR A 132 11.76 -22.52 -5.66
N LEU A 133 12.67 -22.77 -6.59
CA LEU A 133 12.34 -23.32 -7.92
C LEU A 133 11.74 -24.75 -7.86
N GLU A 134 11.87 -25.42 -6.72
CA GLU A 134 11.28 -26.74 -6.49
C GLU A 134 9.85 -26.66 -5.91
N SER A 135 9.44 -25.46 -5.45
CA SER A 135 8.08 -25.22 -4.95
C SER A 135 7.07 -25.24 -6.09
N PRO A 136 5.78 -25.44 -5.83
CA PRO A 136 4.73 -25.34 -6.83
C PRO A 136 4.83 -24.06 -7.66
N GLN A 137 4.77 -24.20 -8.99
CA GLN A 137 4.76 -23.08 -9.91
C GLN A 137 3.35 -22.54 -10.08
N TYR A 138 3.21 -21.21 -10.09
CA TYR A 138 1.97 -20.53 -10.39
C TYR A 138 1.79 -20.43 -11.91
N ASN A 139 0.86 -21.21 -12.46
CA ASN A 139 0.60 -21.29 -13.90
C ASN A 139 -0.75 -20.65 -14.30
N GLY A 140 -1.35 -19.89 -13.40
CA GLY A 140 -2.63 -19.21 -13.61
C GLY A 140 -3.47 -19.17 -12.34
N PRO A 141 -4.68 -18.60 -12.39
CA PRO A 141 -5.52 -18.39 -11.22
C PRO A 141 -5.77 -19.64 -10.39
N ILE A 142 -5.57 -19.55 -9.07
CA ILE A 142 -5.78 -20.63 -8.11
C ILE A 142 -7.12 -20.39 -7.40
N LYS A 143 -7.98 -21.42 -7.38
CA LYS A 143 -9.21 -21.40 -6.60
C LYS A 143 -8.94 -21.75 -5.15
N VAL A 144 -9.58 -21.00 -4.23
CA VAL A 144 -9.52 -21.24 -2.80
C VAL A 144 -10.92 -21.30 -2.23
N THR A 145 -11.17 -22.29 -1.37
CA THR A 145 -12.45 -22.50 -0.69
C THR A 145 -12.33 -22.41 0.82
N GLU A 146 -11.09 -22.34 1.31
CA GLU A 146 -10.76 -22.18 2.73
C GLU A 146 -9.74 -21.06 2.93
N THR A 147 -9.70 -20.51 4.13
CA THR A 147 -8.69 -19.50 4.51
C THR A 147 -7.29 -20.04 4.28
N THR A 148 -6.51 -19.36 3.46
CA THR A 148 -5.20 -19.81 3.03
C THR A 148 -4.20 -18.67 3.03
N ASP A 149 -3.03 -18.91 3.64
CA ASP A 149 -1.88 -18.02 3.57
C ASP A 149 -0.98 -18.43 2.39
N PHE A 150 -0.65 -17.48 1.54
CA PHE A 150 0.26 -17.68 0.41
C PHE A 150 1.56 -16.91 0.64
N THR A 151 2.66 -17.56 0.31
CA THR A 151 3.95 -16.92 0.13
C THR A 151 4.35 -17.09 -1.32
N PHE A 152 4.58 -15.99 -2.04
CA PHE A 152 5.01 -15.98 -3.44
C PHE A 152 6.44 -15.48 -3.58
N ARG A 153 7.12 -15.96 -4.61
CA ARG A 153 8.41 -15.44 -5.04
C ARG A 153 8.57 -15.60 -6.53
N SER A 154 9.06 -14.54 -7.19
CA SER A 154 9.42 -14.58 -8.60
C SER A 154 10.88 -14.99 -8.81
N PHE A 155 11.15 -15.67 -9.94
CA PHE A 155 12.49 -16.12 -10.33
C PHE A 155 12.72 -15.76 -11.80
N ARG A 156 13.88 -15.20 -12.11
CA ARG A 156 14.31 -15.01 -13.49
C ARG A 156 14.91 -16.29 -14.08
N PRO A 157 14.98 -16.43 -15.43
CA PRO A 157 15.61 -17.58 -16.09
C PRO A 157 17.05 -17.84 -15.67
N ASN A 158 17.78 -16.79 -15.20
CA ASN A 158 19.14 -16.92 -14.68
C ASN A 158 19.22 -17.29 -13.19
N GLY A 159 18.09 -17.68 -12.57
CA GLY A 159 17.98 -18.08 -11.18
C GLY A 159 17.97 -16.95 -10.15
N LYS A 160 18.02 -15.67 -10.59
CA LYS A 160 17.91 -14.54 -9.67
C LYS A 160 16.50 -14.46 -9.09
N LYS A 161 16.42 -14.14 -7.80
CA LYS A 161 15.21 -14.20 -6.98
C LYS A 161 14.65 -12.82 -6.76
N GLY A 162 13.32 -12.68 -6.85
CA GLY A 162 12.57 -11.50 -6.43
C GLY A 162 12.32 -11.45 -4.93
N ASP A 163 11.59 -10.43 -4.53
CA ASP A 163 11.18 -10.25 -3.15
C ASP A 163 10.18 -11.34 -2.74
N ILE A 164 10.12 -11.61 -1.45
CA ILE A 164 9.13 -12.53 -0.88
C ILE A 164 7.86 -11.72 -0.64
N VAL A 165 6.77 -12.18 -1.20
CA VAL A 165 5.46 -11.57 -1.07
C VAL A 165 4.54 -12.51 -0.30
N LYS A 166 3.89 -11.98 0.73
CA LYS A 166 2.91 -12.72 1.52
C LYS A 166 1.53 -12.10 1.34
N THR A 167 0.54 -12.93 1.18
CA THR A 167 -0.86 -12.52 1.11
C THR A 167 -1.74 -13.59 1.74
N ARG A 168 -2.82 -13.14 2.39
CA ARG A 168 -3.79 -14.02 3.03
C ARG A 168 -5.13 -13.92 2.31
N TYR A 169 -5.72 -15.07 2.01
CA TYR A 169 -7.09 -15.18 1.50
C TYR A 169 -7.98 -15.72 2.61
N VAL A 170 -8.97 -14.94 3.04
CA VAL A 170 -9.84 -15.24 4.18
C VAL A 170 -11.23 -15.57 3.68
N LYS A 171 -11.67 -16.81 3.91
CA LYS A 171 -13.08 -17.18 3.72
C LYS A 171 -13.92 -16.42 4.73
N SER A 172 -14.88 -15.68 4.26
CA SER A 172 -15.66 -14.75 5.04
C SER A 172 -17.15 -14.93 4.79
N GLU A 173 -17.94 -14.48 5.75
CA GLU A 173 -19.34 -14.11 5.59
C GLU A 173 -19.47 -12.61 5.77
N TYR A 174 -20.58 -12.02 5.32
CA TYR A 174 -20.83 -10.62 5.59
C TYR A 174 -20.99 -10.39 7.09
N ALA A 175 -20.04 -9.67 7.68
CA ALA A 175 -20.12 -9.30 9.09
C ALA A 175 -21.38 -8.45 9.32
N PRO A 176 -22.21 -8.74 10.32
CA PRO A 176 -23.44 -8.01 10.57
C PRO A 176 -23.14 -6.57 10.98
N ALA A 177 -24.01 -5.66 10.57
CA ALA A 177 -23.97 -4.28 11.04
C ALA A 177 -24.29 -4.20 12.54
N ALA A 178 -23.70 -3.21 13.20
CA ALA A 178 -24.02 -2.94 14.60
C ALA A 178 -25.42 -2.31 14.74
N ASP A 179 -26.13 -2.68 15.77
CA ASP A 179 -27.34 -1.98 16.22
C ASP A 179 -26.91 -0.74 17.01
N ALA A 180 -26.64 0.34 16.27
CA ALA A 180 -26.14 1.60 16.82
C ALA A 180 -26.89 2.78 16.24
N THR A 181 -27.10 3.80 17.08
CA THR A 181 -27.75 5.08 16.71
C THR A 181 -26.79 6.24 16.99
N PRO A 182 -25.75 6.43 16.18
CA PRO A 182 -24.79 7.51 16.36
C PRO A 182 -25.51 8.88 16.28
N SER A 183 -25.02 9.82 17.05
CA SER A 183 -25.63 11.15 17.15
C SER A 183 -25.05 12.17 16.19
N LYS A 184 -23.86 11.89 15.66
CA LYS A 184 -23.09 12.81 14.81
C LYS A 184 -22.49 12.07 13.62
N LYS A 185 -22.23 12.81 12.55
CA LYS A 185 -21.43 12.39 11.39
C LYS A 185 -19.95 12.62 11.66
N GLY A 186 -19.09 11.78 11.06
CA GLY A 186 -17.65 11.85 11.19
C GLY A 186 -17.09 10.83 12.18
N LEU A 187 -15.92 11.12 12.72
CA LEU A 187 -15.14 10.27 13.62
C LEU A 187 -14.65 11.09 14.81
N GLN A 188 -14.35 10.42 15.91
CA GLN A 188 -13.68 11.00 17.06
C GLN A 188 -12.20 10.58 17.06
N ALA A 189 -11.29 11.55 17.18
CA ALA A 189 -9.86 11.35 17.27
C ALA A 189 -9.35 11.76 18.64
N VAL A 190 -8.73 10.83 19.37
CA VAL A 190 -8.09 11.09 20.66
C VAL A 190 -6.58 11.15 20.45
N TRP A 191 -5.98 12.28 20.81
CA TRP A 191 -4.54 12.50 20.73
C TRP A 191 -3.86 12.18 22.05
N HIS A 192 -2.77 11.45 21.95
CA HIS A 192 -1.85 11.10 23.04
C HIS A 192 -0.46 11.64 22.71
N GLU A 193 0.26 12.22 23.65
CA GLU A 193 1.70 12.45 23.50
C GLU A 193 2.42 11.11 23.65
N PHE A 194 2.83 10.54 22.50
CA PHE A 194 3.29 9.17 22.42
C PHE A 194 4.73 9.08 21.88
N LYS A 195 5.60 8.37 22.60
CA LYS A 195 7.02 8.17 22.24
C LYS A 195 7.35 6.69 21.99
N GLY A 196 6.35 5.83 21.96
CA GLY A 196 6.50 4.41 21.66
C GLY A 196 6.58 4.17 20.14
N ASN A 197 6.76 2.93 19.77
CA ASN A 197 6.92 2.49 18.38
C ASN A 197 5.93 1.38 17.98
N LYS A 198 4.85 1.23 18.73
CA LYS A 198 3.79 0.24 18.50
C LYS A 198 2.42 0.86 18.74
N CYS A 199 1.49 0.67 17.82
CA CYS A 199 0.12 1.15 17.95
C CYS A 199 -0.60 0.62 19.19
N ALA A 200 -0.28 -0.60 19.62
CA ALA A 200 -0.88 -1.23 20.82
C ALA A 200 -0.54 -0.49 22.13
N ASP A 201 0.55 0.28 22.16
CA ASP A 201 1.01 0.95 23.38
C ASP A 201 0.39 2.35 23.56
N ILE A 202 -0.31 2.88 22.55
CA ILE A 202 -0.87 4.25 22.55
C ILE A 202 -1.85 4.44 23.72
N ASP A 203 -2.68 3.45 24.02
CA ASP A 203 -3.69 3.54 25.08
C ASP A 203 -3.09 3.75 26.50
N ASN A 204 -1.80 3.45 26.66
CA ASN A 204 -1.08 3.66 27.91
C ASN A 204 -0.50 5.08 28.05
N ALA A 205 -0.54 5.88 26.98
CA ALA A 205 -0.02 7.24 26.97
C ALA A 205 -1.07 8.26 27.44
N PRO A 206 -0.66 9.39 28.05
CA PRO A 206 -1.59 10.41 28.48
C PRO A 206 -2.42 10.99 27.32
N VAL A 207 -3.71 11.20 27.57
CA VAL A 207 -4.60 11.89 26.63
C VAL A 207 -4.30 13.40 26.67
N ASN A 208 -4.06 13.99 25.50
CA ASN A 208 -3.74 15.41 25.34
C ASN A 208 -4.87 16.21 24.69
N GLY A 209 -5.80 15.53 24.00
CA GLY A 209 -6.93 16.21 23.39
C GLY A 209 -7.85 15.24 22.65
N THR A 210 -9.07 15.73 22.37
CA THR A 210 -10.07 15.00 21.58
C THR A 210 -10.62 15.93 20.51
N TYR A 211 -10.74 15.41 19.29
CA TYR A 211 -11.13 16.17 18.09
C TYR A 211 -12.23 15.43 17.33
N GLU A 212 -13.11 16.21 16.73
CA GLU A 212 -14.07 15.69 15.74
C GLU A 212 -13.46 15.85 14.34
N ILE A 213 -13.44 14.80 13.56
CA ILE A 213 -12.85 14.78 12.21
C ILE A 213 -13.82 14.19 11.20
N SER A 214 -13.76 14.67 9.97
CA SER A 214 -14.63 14.19 8.88
C SER A 214 -14.10 12.96 8.15
N GLU A 215 -12.79 12.68 8.28
CA GLU A 215 -12.08 11.59 7.63
C GLU A 215 -10.90 11.14 8.49
N VAL A 216 -10.34 9.98 8.19
CA VAL A 216 -9.15 9.48 8.90
C VAL A 216 -7.93 10.29 8.49
N THR A 217 -7.56 11.23 9.34
CA THR A 217 -6.44 12.17 9.13
C THR A 217 -5.90 12.67 10.47
N ILE A 218 -4.73 13.30 10.43
CA ILE A 218 -4.14 13.96 11.60
C ILE A 218 -4.81 15.33 11.78
N PRO A 219 -5.46 15.61 12.94
CA PRO A 219 -6.00 16.94 13.19
C PRO A 219 -4.91 18.01 13.14
N LYS A 220 -5.21 19.19 12.58
CA LYS A 220 -4.24 20.28 12.34
C LYS A 220 -3.58 20.83 13.61
N GLU A 221 -4.26 20.66 14.74
CA GLU A 221 -3.83 21.11 16.06
C GLU A 221 -2.80 20.16 16.68
N VAL A 222 -2.76 18.91 16.24
CA VAL A 222 -1.88 17.86 16.75
C VAL A 222 -0.47 18.06 16.21
N LYS A 223 0.53 18.07 17.11
CA LYS A 223 1.94 18.31 16.78
C LYS A 223 2.87 17.52 17.70
N GLY A 224 4.09 17.30 17.23
CA GLY A 224 5.14 16.62 18.00
C GLY A 224 5.07 15.11 17.89
N ASN A 225 5.30 14.40 18.98
CA ASN A 225 5.19 12.94 19.02
C ASN A 225 3.70 12.55 19.14
N ILE A 226 3.18 11.92 18.13
CA ILE A 226 1.76 11.67 17.96
C ILE A 226 1.43 10.21 18.25
N GLY A 227 0.49 9.97 19.16
CA GLY A 227 -0.32 8.77 19.21
C GLY A 227 -1.77 9.19 18.95
N LEU A 228 -2.42 8.61 17.96
CA LEU A 228 -3.79 8.93 17.61
C LEU A 228 -4.65 7.67 17.64
N VAL A 229 -5.79 7.76 18.33
CA VAL A 229 -6.82 6.72 18.32
C VAL A 229 -8.07 7.34 17.70
N VAL A 230 -8.42 6.88 16.51
CA VAL A 230 -9.60 7.34 15.77
C VAL A 230 -10.68 6.27 15.86
N THR A 231 -11.87 6.65 16.32
CA THR A 231 -12.99 5.73 16.52
C THR A 231 -14.29 6.28 15.96
N GLY A 232 -15.21 5.38 15.66
CA GLY A 232 -16.55 5.66 15.17
C GLY A 232 -17.15 4.46 14.47
N TYR A 233 -17.98 4.72 13.47
CA TYR A 233 -18.61 3.69 12.63
C TYR A 233 -18.36 4.01 11.16
N PHE A 234 -17.97 3.01 10.40
CA PHE A 234 -18.00 3.03 8.95
C PHE A 234 -19.40 2.60 8.49
N ASN A 235 -20.03 3.38 7.64
CA ASN A 235 -21.35 3.09 7.09
C ASN A 235 -21.21 2.40 5.72
N ALA A 236 -21.29 1.07 5.69
CA ALA A 236 -21.30 0.29 4.46
C ALA A 236 -22.58 0.55 3.67
N PRO A 237 -22.51 1.09 2.43
CA PRO A 237 -23.70 1.46 1.65
C PRO A 237 -24.52 0.24 1.18
N GLU A 238 -23.90 -0.93 1.06
CA GLU A 238 -24.51 -2.19 0.64
C GLU A 238 -23.76 -3.39 1.21
N ASP A 239 -24.29 -4.60 1.07
CA ASP A 239 -23.53 -5.82 1.35
C ASP A 239 -22.40 -5.95 0.35
N GLY A 240 -21.15 -6.06 0.82
CA GLY A 240 -20.02 -6.10 -0.09
C GLY A 240 -18.70 -6.44 0.56
N ILE A 241 -17.69 -6.69 -0.28
CA ILE A 241 -16.30 -6.77 0.14
C ILE A 241 -15.68 -5.40 -0.08
N TYR A 242 -15.21 -4.78 0.99
CA TYR A 242 -14.59 -3.46 0.98
C TYR A 242 -13.08 -3.61 1.13
N THR A 243 -12.33 -2.89 0.29
CA THR A 243 -10.87 -2.79 0.40
C THR A 243 -10.53 -1.49 1.12
N PHE A 244 -9.76 -1.60 2.19
CA PHE A 244 -9.27 -0.49 2.99
C PHE A 244 -7.78 -0.31 2.71
N ASN A 245 -7.39 0.83 2.15
CA ASN A 245 -6.01 1.21 1.91
C ASN A 245 -5.60 2.22 2.97
N LEU A 246 -4.72 1.81 3.89
CA LEU A 246 -4.22 2.66 4.96
C LEU A 246 -2.79 3.07 4.65
N LEU A 247 -2.60 4.36 4.35
CA LEU A 247 -1.31 5.01 4.13
C LEU A 247 -0.90 5.74 5.39
N SER A 248 0.27 5.46 5.89
CA SER A 248 0.84 6.19 7.05
C SER A 248 2.36 6.32 6.99
N ASP A 249 2.88 7.28 7.70
CA ASP A 249 4.26 7.53 8.13
C ASP A 249 4.17 8.03 9.58
N ASP A 250 4.55 7.35 10.61
CA ASP A 250 5.02 5.99 10.80
C ASP A 250 3.85 4.95 10.85
N GLY A 251 3.78 4.17 11.95
CA GLY A 251 2.94 3.01 12.11
C GLY A 251 1.44 3.28 12.26
N SER A 252 0.63 2.41 11.69
CA SER A 252 -0.83 2.43 11.86
C SER A 252 -1.46 1.05 11.82
N THR A 253 -2.65 0.95 12.42
CA THR A 253 -3.51 -0.25 12.34
C THR A 253 -4.96 0.16 12.09
N LEU A 254 -5.71 -0.69 11.39
CA LEU A 254 -7.14 -0.53 11.21
C LEU A 254 -7.87 -1.78 11.69
N LYS A 255 -8.86 -1.59 12.55
CA LYS A 255 -9.83 -2.62 12.92
C LYS A 255 -11.23 -2.24 12.47
N ILE A 256 -11.98 -3.24 12.00
CA ILE A 256 -13.42 -3.15 11.72
C ILE A 256 -14.10 -4.26 12.55
N ASN A 257 -15.15 -3.91 13.26
CA ASN A 257 -15.86 -4.80 14.20
C ASN A 257 -14.90 -5.46 15.22
N GLY A 258 -13.84 -4.74 15.63
CA GLY A 258 -12.82 -5.24 16.56
C GLY A 258 -11.75 -6.17 15.93
N GLU A 259 -11.92 -6.60 14.67
CA GLU A 259 -10.95 -7.46 13.99
C GLU A 259 -9.93 -6.62 13.21
N LEU A 260 -8.66 -7.01 13.26
CA LEU A 260 -7.57 -6.37 12.55
C LEU A 260 -7.71 -6.63 11.03
N VAL A 261 -7.92 -5.57 10.26
CA VAL A 261 -8.07 -5.60 8.80
C VAL A 261 -6.79 -5.14 8.12
N VAL A 262 -6.14 -4.09 8.64
CA VAL A 262 -4.86 -3.61 8.13
C VAL A 262 -3.86 -3.53 9.28
N ASP A 263 -2.72 -4.18 9.09
CA ASP A 263 -1.55 -4.09 9.97
C ASP A 263 -0.42 -3.37 9.23
N ASN A 264 -0.25 -2.09 9.53
CA ASN A 264 0.80 -1.22 9.05
C ASN A 264 1.65 -0.70 10.22
N ASP A 265 1.75 -1.50 11.31
CA ASP A 265 2.41 -1.11 12.56
C ASP A 265 3.94 -1.05 12.44
N GLY A 266 4.56 -0.36 13.38
CA GLY A 266 5.99 -0.18 13.50
C GLY A 266 6.55 1.05 12.76
N PRO A 267 7.80 1.48 13.08
CA PRO A 267 8.42 2.64 12.45
C PRO A 267 8.75 2.38 10.97
N HIS A 268 8.26 3.24 10.10
CA HIS A 268 8.56 3.20 8.66
C HIS A 268 8.27 4.54 7.99
N SER A 269 8.87 4.79 6.84
CA SER A 269 8.50 5.91 5.96
C SER A 269 7.16 5.64 5.29
N PRO A 270 6.58 6.62 4.57
CA PRO A 270 5.28 6.47 3.93
C PRO A 270 5.10 5.10 3.29
N ARG A 271 4.12 4.34 3.78
CA ARG A 271 3.79 3.00 3.32
C ARG A 271 2.27 2.81 3.32
N GLU A 272 1.75 2.26 2.24
CA GLU A 272 0.36 1.85 2.13
C GLU A 272 0.26 0.33 2.33
N VAL A 273 -0.69 -0.08 3.15
CA VAL A 273 -1.06 -1.49 3.35
C VAL A 273 -2.56 -1.64 3.11
N THR A 274 -2.93 -2.73 2.45
CA THR A 274 -4.31 -2.97 2.03
C THR A 274 -4.88 -4.21 2.70
N GLY A 275 -6.14 -4.11 3.14
CA GLY A 275 -6.88 -5.24 3.69
C GLY A 275 -8.34 -5.21 3.25
N GLN A 276 -8.94 -6.38 3.11
CA GLN A 276 -10.35 -6.52 2.74
C GLN A 276 -11.18 -7.05 3.90
N LYS A 277 -12.44 -6.61 3.95
CA LYS A 277 -13.45 -7.13 4.88
C LYS A 277 -14.80 -7.24 4.17
N ALA A 278 -15.48 -8.37 4.34
CA ALA A 278 -16.85 -8.56 3.91
C ALA A 278 -17.80 -7.99 4.97
N LEU A 279 -18.65 -7.04 4.60
CA LEU A 279 -19.56 -6.32 5.48
C LEU A 279 -20.98 -6.34 4.94
N ALA A 280 -21.96 -6.56 5.81
CA ALA A 280 -23.35 -6.29 5.49
C ALA A 280 -23.60 -4.77 5.42
N LYS A 281 -24.64 -4.34 4.74
CA LYS A 281 -25.08 -2.95 4.71
C LYS A 281 -25.32 -2.43 6.13
N GLY A 282 -24.80 -1.23 6.45
CA GLY A 282 -25.03 -0.54 7.71
C GLY A 282 -23.76 -0.15 8.45
N LEU A 283 -23.86 0.09 9.74
CA LEU A 283 -22.82 0.66 10.57
C LEU A 283 -21.87 -0.43 11.13
N HIS A 284 -20.57 -0.21 10.99
CA HIS A 284 -19.54 -1.09 11.49
C HIS A 284 -18.55 -0.30 12.35
N PRO A 285 -18.33 -0.68 13.63
CA PRO A 285 -17.30 -0.06 14.45
C PRO A 285 -15.94 -0.05 13.75
N ILE A 286 -15.33 1.14 13.67
CA ILE A 286 -13.99 1.37 13.12
C ILE A 286 -13.07 1.92 14.20
N GLU A 287 -11.86 1.38 14.28
CA GLU A 287 -10.76 1.89 15.08
C GLU A 287 -9.50 2.01 14.20
N VAL A 288 -8.94 3.21 14.13
CA VAL A 288 -7.61 3.42 13.54
C VAL A 288 -6.68 3.89 14.65
N LYS A 289 -5.56 3.20 14.84
CA LYS A 289 -4.46 3.67 15.66
C LYS A 289 -3.30 4.07 14.79
N TYR A 290 -2.64 5.17 15.14
CA TYR A 290 -1.55 5.74 14.38
C TYR A 290 -0.53 6.37 15.32
N PHE A 291 0.76 6.25 15.01
CA PHE A 291 1.79 7.02 15.67
C PHE A 291 2.81 7.59 14.67
N ASP A 292 3.42 8.70 15.07
CA ASP A 292 4.50 9.36 14.35
C ASP A 292 5.36 10.21 15.29
N HIS A 293 6.64 10.39 14.93
CA HIS A 293 7.60 11.10 15.77
C HIS A 293 8.06 12.45 15.22
N ASN A 294 7.89 12.71 13.92
CA ASN A 294 8.49 13.87 13.26
C ASN A 294 7.60 14.56 12.21
N GLY A 295 6.28 14.41 12.30
CA GLY A 295 5.34 15.01 11.35
C GLY A 295 5.16 14.15 10.10
N GLY A 296 4.30 13.16 10.22
CA GLY A 296 4.00 12.18 9.18
C GLY A 296 2.70 12.43 8.46
N MET A 297 2.12 11.36 7.94
CA MET A 297 0.85 11.37 7.23
C MET A 297 -0.03 10.19 7.67
N LEU A 298 -1.33 10.41 7.60
CA LEU A 298 -2.33 9.37 7.81
C LEU A 298 -3.47 9.58 6.81
N GLN A 299 -3.78 8.56 6.03
CA GLN A 299 -4.87 8.59 5.06
C GLN A 299 -5.51 7.20 4.93
N LEU A 300 -6.83 7.17 4.91
CA LEU A 300 -7.61 5.98 4.59
C LEU A 300 -8.34 6.19 3.26
N LYS A 301 -8.25 5.20 2.37
CA LYS A 301 -9.13 5.07 1.21
C LYS A 301 -9.94 3.80 1.33
N VAL A 302 -11.17 3.84 0.82
CA VAL A 302 -12.07 2.69 0.82
C VAL A 302 -12.55 2.45 -0.61
N LEU A 303 -12.41 1.21 -1.08
CA LEU A 303 -12.87 0.81 -2.41
C LEU A 303 -13.90 -0.33 -2.29
N THR A 304 -14.84 -0.35 -3.19
CA THR A 304 -15.77 -1.47 -3.40
C THR A 304 -15.07 -2.64 -4.10
N ALA A 305 -15.73 -3.78 -4.19
CA ALA A 305 -15.19 -4.99 -4.81
C ALA A 305 -14.79 -4.81 -6.30
N ASP A 306 -15.46 -3.92 -7.02
CA ASP A 306 -15.15 -3.55 -8.40
C ASP A 306 -14.04 -2.49 -8.53
N GLY A 307 -13.43 -2.10 -7.41
CA GLY A 307 -12.31 -1.15 -7.37
C GLY A 307 -12.72 0.32 -7.43
N LYS A 308 -14.01 0.64 -7.31
CA LYS A 308 -14.48 2.02 -7.26
C LYS A 308 -14.18 2.63 -5.89
N GLU A 309 -13.46 3.75 -5.87
CA GLU A 309 -13.18 4.50 -4.65
C GLU A 309 -14.46 5.17 -4.13
N LEU A 310 -14.75 4.95 -2.87
CA LEU A 310 -15.83 5.62 -2.15
C LEU A 310 -15.36 6.98 -1.62
N PRO A 311 -16.25 8.00 -1.57
CA PRO A 311 -15.89 9.30 -1.03
C PRO A 311 -15.70 9.21 0.49
N VAL A 312 -14.45 9.21 0.95
CA VAL A 312 -14.13 9.20 2.38
C VAL A 312 -14.35 10.60 2.96
N ASN A 313 -15.51 10.82 3.56
CA ASN A 313 -15.93 12.09 4.16
C ASN A 313 -16.86 11.85 5.36
N ALA A 314 -17.33 12.92 5.99
CA ALA A 314 -18.20 12.84 7.17
C ALA A 314 -19.51 12.04 6.97
N ASP A 315 -20.00 11.89 5.72
CA ASP A 315 -21.23 11.13 5.44
C ASP A 315 -21.00 9.61 5.46
N MET A 316 -19.75 9.18 5.28
CA MET A 316 -19.35 7.77 5.35
C MET A 316 -19.16 7.29 6.78
N PHE A 317 -18.98 8.22 7.72
CA PHE A 317 -18.68 7.90 9.11
C PHE A 317 -19.73 8.49 10.06
N ALA A 318 -19.83 7.88 11.25
CA ALA A 318 -20.68 8.34 12.32
C ALA A 318 -20.08 8.00 13.70
N TYR A 319 -20.46 8.75 14.77
CA TYR A 319 -20.04 8.47 16.15
C TYR A 319 -21.03 8.98 17.18
#